data_002cf57ae8afe11a93936f89f309a74a
#
_entry.id   002cf57ae8afe11a93936f89f309a74a
#
_cell.length_a   1.000
_cell.length_b   1.000
_cell.length_c   1.000
_cell.angle_alpha   90.00
_cell.angle_beta   90.00
_cell.angle_gamma   90.00
#
_symmetry.space_group_name_H-M   'P 1'
#
loop_
_entity.id
_entity.type
_entity.pdbx_description
1 polymer ?
#
loop_
_entity_poly.entity_id
_entity_poly.type
_entity_poly.pdbx_seq_one_letter_code
_entity_poly.pdbx_strand_id
1 'polypeptide(L)'
;LIRGLTKKDKVQAIGEIGLDYHYDLSERDVQRYWFRRQIQLANELKMPIIIHSREADQDTMTILKEEGAFSDERKSWFEPRKGPDGQLLADSRVLLHCFSGSSEMAEQYVKLGATLSICGPVTFKNNRKTRQVAERIPLEFLLVETDSPYLTPEPFRGRPNKPSYVEYTAR
;
A
#
# COMPACT_ATOMS: atom_id res chain seq x y z
N LEU A 1 -10.22 10.84 -17.92
CA LEU A 1 -10.91 9.59 -17.61
C LEU A 1 -11.01 9.38 -16.09
N ILE A 2 -9.89 9.21 -15.35
CA ILE A 2 -9.85 8.91 -13.90
C ILE A 2 -10.69 9.91 -13.10
N ARG A 3 -10.49 11.23 -13.30
CA ARG A 3 -11.27 12.30 -12.64
C ARG A 3 -12.80 12.14 -12.81
N GLY A 4 -13.26 11.63 -13.94
CA GLY A 4 -14.68 11.36 -14.17
C GLY A 4 -15.19 10.16 -13.40
N LEU A 5 -14.33 9.13 -13.24
CA LEU A 5 -14.67 7.92 -12.51
C LEU A 5 -14.75 8.15 -10.99
N THR A 6 -13.91 9.04 -10.44
CA THR A 6 -13.93 9.34 -8.99
C THR A 6 -15.21 10.00 -8.49
N LYS A 7 -16.09 10.44 -9.39
CA LYS A 7 -17.41 10.98 -9.03
C LYS A 7 -18.48 9.91 -8.77
N LYS A 8 -18.15 8.63 -8.95
CA LYS A 8 -19.07 7.52 -8.71
C LYS A 8 -19.01 7.08 -7.23
N ASP A 9 -20.16 6.86 -6.62
CA ASP A 9 -20.33 6.59 -5.18
C ASP A 9 -19.49 5.44 -4.62
N LYS A 10 -19.17 4.43 -5.45
CA LYS A 10 -18.39 3.26 -5.03
C LYS A 10 -16.87 3.40 -5.22
N VAL A 11 -16.40 4.51 -5.80
CA VAL A 11 -14.96 4.74 -5.99
C VAL A 11 -14.39 5.36 -4.72
N GLN A 12 -13.53 4.61 -4.01
CA GLN A 12 -13.02 4.97 -2.70
C GLN A 12 -11.55 5.43 -2.71
N ALA A 13 -10.79 5.11 -3.75
CA ALA A 13 -9.38 5.43 -3.85
C ALA A 13 -8.94 5.57 -5.31
N ILE A 14 -7.80 6.21 -5.53
CA ILE A 14 -7.05 6.14 -6.78
C ILE A 14 -5.98 5.07 -6.63
N GLY A 15 -6.05 4.06 -7.47
CA GLY A 15 -5.11 2.93 -7.44
C GLY A 15 -5.49 1.90 -8.51
N GLU A 16 -4.62 1.03 -8.82
CA GLU A 16 -3.27 0.88 -8.31
C GLU A 16 -2.32 1.83 -9.04
N ILE A 17 -1.49 2.60 -8.32
CA ILE A 17 -0.50 3.53 -8.89
C ILE A 17 0.88 3.24 -8.29
N GLY A 18 1.96 3.47 -9.02
CA GLY A 18 3.29 3.24 -8.46
C GLY A 18 4.33 2.86 -9.48
N LEU A 19 5.33 2.07 -9.03
CA LEU A 19 6.52 1.74 -9.78
C LEU A 19 6.78 0.22 -9.75
N ASP A 20 7.08 -0.36 -10.91
CA ASP A 20 7.51 -1.75 -11.04
C ASP A 20 8.82 -1.81 -11.85
N TYR A 21 9.94 -1.93 -11.15
CA TYR A 21 11.26 -2.06 -11.76
C TYR A 21 11.68 -3.52 -11.95
N HIS A 22 10.83 -4.47 -11.54
CA HIS A 22 11.05 -5.88 -11.79
C HIS A 22 10.65 -6.27 -13.21
N TYR A 23 9.43 -5.91 -13.61
CA TYR A 23 8.94 -6.18 -14.96
C TYR A 23 9.39 -5.13 -15.97
N ASP A 24 9.57 -3.88 -15.53
CA ASP A 24 10.05 -2.75 -16.35
C ASP A 24 9.32 -2.62 -17.70
N LEU A 25 8.00 -2.83 -17.71
CA LEU A 25 7.17 -2.81 -18.93
C LEU A 25 7.08 -1.43 -19.60
N SER A 26 7.51 -0.39 -18.90
CA SER A 26 7.64 0.97 -19.40
C SER A 26 8.93 1.56 -18.89
N GLU A 27 9.51 2.49 -19.64
CA GLU A 27 10.69 3.22 -19.22
C GLU A 27 10.50 3.84 -17.84
N ARG A 28 11.50 3.74 -16.96
CA ARG A 28 11.39 4.17 -15.54
C ARG A 28 11.03 5.65 -15.40
N ASP A 29 11.52 6.51 -16.32
CA ASP A 29 11.15 7.93 -16.34
C ASP A 29 9.66 8.13 -16.60
N VAL A 30 9.08 7.32 -17.49
CA VAL A 30 7.64 7.33 -17.79
C VAL A 30 6.84 6.83 -16.59
N GLN A 31 7.30 5.76 -15.93
CA GLN A 31 6.68 5.26 -14.70
C GLN A 31 6.68 6.35 -13.62
N ARG A 32 7.83 6.97 -13.33
CA ARG A 32 7.96 8.06 -12.34
C ARG A 32 7.09 9.26 -12.68
N TYR A 33 7.05 9.68 -13.95
CA TYR A 33 6.21 10.79 -14.40
C TYR A 33 4.73 10.52 -14.11
N TRP A 34 4.20 9.36 -14.54
CA TRP A 34 2.78 9.03 -14.33
C TRP A 34 2.44 8.77 -12.88
N PHE A 35 3.35 8.21 -12.09
CA PHE A 35 3.17 8.05 -10.66
C PHE A 35 2.97 9.40 -9.98
N ARG A 36 3.84 10.38 -10.25
CA ARG A 36 3.69 11.76 -9.75
C ARG A 36 2.35 12.38 -10.16
N ARG A 37 1.99 12.28 -11.43
CA ARG A 37 0.73 12.85 -11.96
C ARG A 37 -0.51 12.26 -11.28
N GLN A 38 -0.49 10.99 -10.93
CA GLN A 38 -1.61 10.34 -10.25
C GLN A 38 -1.68 10.71 -8.77
N ILE A 39 -0.54 10.88 -8.08
CA ILE A 39 -0.52 11.43 -6.71
C ILE A 39 -1.07 12.86 -6.70
N GLN A 40 -0.62 13.71 -7.61
CA GLN A 40 -1.11 15.08 -7.74
C GLN A 40 -2.63 15.11 -7.95
N LEU A 41 -3.14 14.25 -8.83
CA LEU A 41 -4.59 14.13 -9.04
C LEU A 41 -5.33 13.68 -7.77
N ALA A 42 -4.77 12.72 -7.05
CA ALA A 42 -5.36 12.24 -5.79
C ALA A 42 -5.37 13.32 -4.71
N ASN A 43 -4.31 14.13 -4.61
CA ASN A 43 -4.24 15.27 -3.71
C ASN A 43 -5.29 16.34 -4.07
N GLU A 44 -5.41 16.69 -5.34
CA GLU A 44 -6.42 17.63 -5.82
C GLU A 44 -7.85 17.17 -5.49
N LEU A 45 -8.11 15.87 -5.61
CA LEU A 45 -9.42 15.28 -5.36
C LEU A 45 -9.62 14.86 -3.90
N LYS A 46 -8.62 15.03 -3.03
CA LYS A 46 -8.60 14.60 -1.62
C LYS A 46 -8.96 13.12 -1.45
N MET A 47 -8.41 12.27 -2.31
CA MET A 47 -8.71 10.85 -2.33
C MET A 47 -7.59 10.00 -1.73
N PRO A 48 -7.92 8.86 -1.07
CA PRO A 48 -6.96 7.83 -0.72
C PRO A 48 -6.20 7.33 -1.96
N ILE A 49 -4.99 6.82 -1.75
CA ILE A 49 -4.17 6.21 -2.80
C ILE A 49 -3.72 4.80 -2.42
N ILE A 50 -3.69 3.92 -3.42
CA ILE A 50 -3.20 2.54 -3.28
C ILE A 50 -1.94 2.42 -4.13
N ILE A 51 -0.83 2.07 -3.48
CA ILE A 51 0.52 2.12 -4.05
C ILE A 51 1.05 0.72 -4.33
N HIS A 52 1.46 0.52 -5.57
CA HIS A 52 2.30 -0.60 -5.99
C HIS A 52 3.77 -0.20 -5.95
N SER A 53 4.62 -1.05 -5.35
CA SER A 53 6.08 -0.86 -5.38
C SER A 53 6.78 -2.21 -5.50
N ARG A 54 7.54 -2.41 -6.57
CA ARG A 54 8.30 -3.63 -6.77
C ARG A 54 9.71 -3.30 -7.28
N GLU A 55 10.71 -3.63 -6.46
CA GLU A 55 12.12 -3.29 -6.69
C GLU A 55 12.36 -1.78 -6.91
N ALA A 56 11.46 -0.94 -6.36
CA ALA A 56 11.44 0.52 -6.55
C ALA A 56 11.29 1.29 -5.22
N ASP A 57 11.60 0.66 -4.10
CA ASP A 57 11.31 1.14 -2.75
C ASP A 57 11.79 2.57 -2.50
N GLN A 58 13.04 2.88 -2.92
CA GLN A 58 13.63 4.20 -2.67
C GLN A 58 12.93 5.29 -3.48
N ASP A 59 12.70 5.06 -4.78
CA ASP A 59 12.03 6.02 -5.65
C ASP A 59 10.57 6.21 -5.24
N THR A 60 9.90 5.13 -4.83
CA THR A 60 8.52 5.18 -4.32
C THR A 60 8.43 6.09 -3.08
N MET A 61 9.29 5.88 -2.08
CA MET A 61 9.31 6.71 -0.87
C MET A 61 9.64 8.18 -1.20
N THR A 62 10.62 8.40 -2.05
CA THR A 62 11.05 9.74 -2.46
C THR A 62 9.91 10.48 -3.15
N ILE A 63 9.29 9.88 -4.15
CA ILE A 63 8.19 10.48 -4.92
C ILE A 63 6.98 10.76 -4.02
N LEU A 64 6.60 9.83 -3.16
CA LEU A 64 5.47 10.03 -2.23
C LEU A 64 5.72 11.25 -1.31
N LYS A 65 6.94 11.43 -0.82
CA LYS A 65 7.30 12.60 0.01
C LYS A 65 7.29 13.89 -0.80
N GLU A 66 7.94 13.91 -1.96
CA GLU A 66 8.04 15.09 -2.83
C GLU A 66 6.68 15.57 -3.31
N GLU A 67 5.76 14.66 -3.62
CA GLU A 67 4.39 14.98 -4.06
C GLU A 67 3.41 15.19 -2.89
N GLY A 68 3.91 15.30 -1.65
CA GLY A 68 3.11 15.66 -0.49
C GLY A 68 2.12 14.57 -0.03
N ALA A 69 2.33 13.30 -0.40
CA ALA A 69 1.46 12.20 0.01
C ALA A 69 1.40 12.00 1.54
N PHE A 70 2.35 12.56 2.28
CA PHE A 70 2.44 12.50 3.74
C PHE A 70 2.40 13.89 4.40
N SER A 71 2.02 14.94 3.66
CA SER A 71 1.93 16.30 4.20
C SER A 71 0.86 16.41 5.30
N ASP A 72 1.02 17.34 6.21
CA ASP A 72 0.02 17.62 7.24
C ASP A 72 -1.28 18.14 6.64
N GLU A 73 -1.18 18.89 5.53
CA GLU A 73 -2.35 19.27 4.74
C GLU A 73 -3.14 18.05 4.30
N ARG A 74 -2.48 17.05 3.67
CA ARG A 74 -3.14 15.81 3.23
C ARG A 74 -3.77 15.06 4.40
N LYS A 75 -3.07 14.91 5.52
CA LYS A 75 -3.59 14.24 6.72
C LYS A 75 -4.83 14.93 7.27
N SER A 76 -4.92 16.25 7.16
CA SER A 76 -6.08 17.01 7.63
C SER A 76 -7.38 16.76 6.85
N TRP A 77 -7.30 16.13 5.69
CA TRP A 77 -8.50 15.78 4.88
C TRP A 77 -9.20 14.53 5.37
N PHE A 78 -8.56 13.74 6.21
CA PHE A 78 -9.05 12.42 6.62
C PHE A 78 -9.21 12.32 8.13
N GLU A 79 -10.19 11.51 8.55
CA GLU A 79 -10.34 11.16 9.96
C GLU A 79 -9.09 10.43 10.45
N PRO A 80 -8.53 10.83 11.60
CA PRO A 80 -7.42 10.12 12.20
C PRO A 80 -7.87 8.71 12.63
N ARG A 81 -6.95 7.77 12.60
CA ARG A 81 -7.23 6.43 13.11
C ARG A 81 -7.11 6.39 14.64
N LYS A 82 -7.83 5.47 15.26
CA LYS A 82 -7.69 5.21 16.70
C LYS A 82 -6.59 4.18 16.95
N GLY A 83 -5.64 4.52 17.79
CA GLY A 83 -4.64 3.59 18.30
C GLY A 83 -5.19 2.74 19.45
N PRO A 84 -4.37 1.79 19.98
CA PRO A 84 -4.79 0.82 21.02
C PRO A 84 -5.34 1.49 22.29
N ASP A 85 -4.73 2.61 22.69
CA ASP A 85 -5.09 3.35 23.90
C ASP A 85 -6.12 4.45 23.65
N GLY A 86 -6.81 4.40 22.47
CA GLY A 86 -7.77 5.41 22.06
C GLY A 86 -7.14 6.72 21.58
N GLN A 87 -5.82 6.80 21.53
CA GLN A 87 -5.08 7.95 20.98
C GLN A 87 -5.40 8.14 19.49
N LEU A 88 -5.41 9.38 19.03
CA LEU A 88 -5.61 9.68 17.62
C LEU A 88 -4.26 9.66 16.89
N LEU A 89 -4.17 8.82 15.88
CA LEU A 89 -2.99 8.67 15.02
C LEU A 89 -3.30 9.27 13.64
N ALA A 90 -2.38 10.11 13.15
CA ALA A 90 -2.53 10.71 11.83
C ALA A 90 -2.63 9.62 10.75
N ASP A 91 -3.52 9.82 9.78
CA ASP A 91 -3.72 8.92 8.65
C ASP A 91 -3.58 9.69 7.33
N SER A 92 -2.58 9.34 6.54
CA SER A 92 -2.35 9.94 5.23
C SER A 92 -3.21 9.33 4.12
N ARG A 93 -3.95 8.25 4.42
CA ARG A 93 -4.69 7.44 3.44
C ARG A 93 -3.83 7.00 2.25
N VAL A 94 -2.60 6.64 2.56
CA VAL A 94 -1.65 6.00 1.65
C VAL A 94 -1.58 4.53 2.03
N LEU A 95 -2.02 3.64 1.16
CA LEU A 95 -1.93 2.19 1.34
C LEU A 95 -0.83 1.63 0.45
N LEU A 96 0.22 1.05 1.05
CA LEU A 96 1.22 0.25 0.35
C LEU A 96 0.64 -1.15 0.18
N HIS A 97 0.16 -1.45 -1.02
CA HIS A 97 -0.44 -2.73 -1.38
C HIS A 97 0.63 -3.83 -1.43
N CYS A 98 0.26 -5.02 -0.97
CA CYS A 98 1.10 -6.22 -0.97
C CYS A 98 2.55 -5.95 -0.54
N PHE A 99 2.72 -5.29 0.61
CA PHE A 99 4.02 -4.77 1.04
C PHE A 99 5.07 -5.87 1.18
N SER A 100 6.18 -5.70 0.47
CA SER A 100 7.31 -6.64 0.44
C SER A 100 8.65 -6.02 0.86
N GLY A 101 8.63 -4.77 1.33
CA GLY A 101 9.77 -4.03 1.84
C GLY A 101 10.34 -4.60 3.15
N SER A 102 11.39 -3.94 3.69
CA SER A 102 11.96 -4.31 4.98
C SER A 102 11.11 -3.79 6.15
N SER A 103 11.31 -4.35 7.35
CA SER A 103 10.64 -3.87 8.57
C SER A 103 11.00 -2.42 8.90
N GLU A 104 12.24 -2.00 8.64
CA GLU A 104 12.70 -0.63 8.85
C GLU A 104 11.97 0.34 7.90
N MET A 105 11.74 -0.07 6.66
CA MET A 105 10.96 0.72 5.71
C MET A 105 9.47 0.76 6.09
N ALA A 106 8.93 -0.36 6.54
CA ALA A 106 7.56 -0.44 7.05
C ALA A 106 7.33 0.56 8.20
N GLU A 107 8.25 0.59 9.18
CA GLU A 107 8.22 1.55 10.29
C GLU A 107 8.27 3.01 9.82
N GLN A 108 9.07 3.30 8.78
CA GLN A 108 9.12 4.65 8.20
C GLN A 108 7.77 5.04 7.58
N TYR A 109 7.13 4.16 6.81
CA TYR A 109 5.82 4.42 6.23
C TYR A 109 4.75 4.64 7.31
N VAL A 110 4.73 3.79 8.33
CA VAL A 110 3.77 3.90 9.44
C VAL A 110 3.94 5.21 10.22
N LYS A 111 5.18 5.63 10.50
CA LYS A 111 5.46 6.95 11.12
C LYS A 111 4.96 8.12 10.27
N LEU A 112 4.88 7.96 8.96
CA LEU A 112 4.32 8.95 8.03
C LEU A 112 2.78 8.88 7.95
N GLY A 113 2.14 7.91 8.60
CA GLY A 113 0.69 7.72 8.61
C GLY A 113 0.18 6.83 7.49
N ALA A 114 1.04 6.03 6.84
CA ALA A 114 0.63 5.05 5.85
C ALA A 114 0.05 3.78 6.48
N THR A 115 -0.69 3.03 5.69
CA THR A 115 -1.17 1.67 5.98
C THR A 115 -0.43 0.69 5.08
N LEU A 116 -0.18 -0.51 5.56
CA LEU A 116 0.45 -1.59 4.78
C LEU A 116 -0.53 -2.75 4.65
N SER A 117 -0.64 -3.36 3.48
CA SER A 117 -1.36 -4.61 3.37
C SER A 117 -0.42 -5.80 3.19
N ILE A 118 -0.80 -6.90 3.81
CA ILE A 118 -0.04 -8.15 3.84
C ILE A 118 -0.83 -9.19 3.05
N CYS A 119 -0.15 -9.90 2.16
CA CYS A 119 -0.76 -10.93 1.32
C CYS A 119 -0.11 -12.32 1.52
N GLY A 120 -0.57 -13.31 0.78
CA GLY A 120 -0.25 -14.72 0.95
C GLY A 120 1.22 -15.10 1.24
N PRO A 121 2.24 -14.43 0.68
CA PRO A 121 3.64 -14.71 0.97
C PRO A 121 4.04 -14.66 2.45
N VAL A 122 3.29 -14.01 3.33
CA VAL A 122 3.57 -14.06 4.79
C VAL A 122 3.54 -15.48 5.34
N THR A 123 2.76 -16.36 4.72
CA THR A 123 2.63 -17.78 5.09
C THR A 123 3.77 -18.65 4.59
N PHE A 124 4.61 -18.16 3.67
CA PHE A 124 5.68 -18.95 3.06
C PHE A 124 6.83 -19.19 4.04
N LYS A 125 7.27 -20.46 4.17
CA LYS A 125 8.33 -20.85 5.12
C LYS A 125 9.60 -19.99 5.03
N ASN A 126 10.00 -19.63 3.83
CA ASN A 126 11.24 -18.89 3.55
C ASN A 126 11.05 -17.35 3.53
N ASN A 127 9.85 -16.83 3.71
CA ASN A 127 9.61 -15.39 3.70
C ASN A 127 9.66 -14.79 5.12
N ARG A 128 10.87 -14.76 5.70
CA ARG A 128 11.10 -14.14 7.01
C ARG A 128 10.83 -12.64 7.00
N LYS A 129 11.13 -11.97 5.89
CA LYS A 129 11.04 -10.51 5.74
C LYS A 129 9.60 -10.01 5.98
N THR A 130 8.61 -10.57 5.27
CA THR A 130 7.21 -10.18 5.45
C THR A 130 6.67 -10.53 6.84
N ARG A 131 7.09 -11.66 7.42
CA ARG A 131 6.72 -12.00 8.80
C ARG A 131 7.26 -11.00 9.80
N GLN A 132 8.52 -10.57 9.67
CA GLN A 132 9.09 -9.54 10.55
C GLN A 132 8.31 -8.21 10.45
N VAL A 133 7.81 -7.86 9.26
CA VAL A 133 6.91 -6.69 9.10
C VAL A 133 5.63 -6.91 9.90
N ALA A 134 4.95 -8.05 9.72
CA ALA A 134 3.69 -8.35 10.42
C ALA A 134 3.87 -8.41 11.95
N GLU A 135 5.02 -8.86 12.45
CA GLU A 135 5.34 -8.93 13.88
C GLU A 135 5.66 -7.56 14.51
N ARG A 136 6.24 -6.63 13.73
CA ARG A 136 6.72 -5.34 14.25
C ARG A 136 5.72 -4.20 14.09
N ILE A 137 4.90 -4.25 13.06
CA ILE A 137 3.97 -3.16 12.75
C ILE A 137 2.68 -3.32 13.57
N PRO A 138 2.23 -2.26 14.27
CA PRO A 138 0.98 -2.31 15.01
C PRO A 138 -0.23 -2.60 14.09
N LEU A 139 -1.18 -3.38 14.60
CA LEU A 139 -2.35 -3.86 13.83
C LEU A 139 -3.16 -2.72 13.21
N GLU A 140 -3.17 -1.55 13.84
CA GLU A 140 -3.87 -0.36 13.36
C GLU A 140 -3.36 0.12 11.99
N PHE A 141 -2.16 -0.30 11.61
CA PHE A 141 -1.53 0.06 10.34
C PHE A 141 -1.45 -1.11 9.35
N LEU A 142 -2.06 -2.25 9.70
CA LEU A 142 -2.05 -3.44 8.85
C LEU A 142 -3.43 -3.74 8.28
N LEU A 143 -3.43 -4.17 7.04
CA LEU A 143 -4.57 -4.81 6.38
C LEU A 143 -4.12 -6.16 5.82
N VAL A 144 -5.06 -7.03 5.54
CA VAL A 144 -4.84 -8.29 4.84
C VAL A 144 -5.52 -8.28 3.48
N GLU A 145 -4.88 -8.89 2.51
CA GLU A 145 -5.39 -9.01 1.15
C GLU A 145 -4.98 -10.33 0.50
N THR A 146 -5.36 -10.54 -0.74
CA THR A 146 -5.05 -11.77 -1.47
C THR A 146 -4.14 -11.59 -2.67
N ASP A 147 -4.25 -10.48 -3.38
CA ASP A 147 -3.66 -10.28 -4.71
C ASP A 147 -4.08 -11.36 -5.73
N SER A 148 -5.34 -11.88 -5.56
CA SER A 148 -5.87 -12.93 -6.43
C SER A 148 -5.88 -12.52 -7.91
N PRO A 149 -5.50 -13.43 -8.83
CA PRO A 149 -5.29 -14.88 -8.69
C PRO A 149 -3.84 -15.28 -8.33
N TYR A 150 -3.00 -14.33 -7.94
CA TYR A 150 -1.59 -14.52 -7.61
C TYR A 150 -1.36 -14.74 -6.11
N LEU A 151 -0.12 -15.01 -5.72
CA LEU A 151 0.40 -15.02 -4.35
C LEU A 151 -0.40 -15.91 -3.38
N THR A 152 -0.85 -17.06 -3.85
CA THR A 152 -1.65 -18.02 -3.08
C THR A 152 -0.96 -18.41 -1.77
N PRO A 153 -1.63 -18.26 -0.60
CA PRO A 153 -1.07 -18.63 0.69
C PRO A 153 -0.91 -20.14 0.85
N GLU A 154 -0.06 -20.57 1.78
CA GLU A 154 -0.07 -21.95 2.26
C GLU A 154 -1.42 -22.27 2.96
N PRO A 155 -1.95 -23.50 2.84
CA PRO A 155 -1.36 -24.68 2.20
C PRO A 155 -1.68 -24.81 0.68
N PHE A 156 -2.23 -23.78 0.05
CA PHE A 156 -2.70 -23.84 -1.34
C PHE A 156 -1.70 -23.31 -2.36
N ARG A 157 -0.48 -23.02 -1.94
CA ARG A 157 0.59 -22.53 -2.83
C ARG A 157 0.70 -23.37 -4.10
N GLY A 158 0.90 -22.74 -5.26
CA GLY A 158 0.94 -23.37 -6.57
C GLY A 158 -0.41 -23.57 -7.26
N ARG A 159 -1.52 -23.17 -6.60
CA ARG A 159 -2.87 -23.10 -7.19
C ARG A 159 -3.28 -21.65 -7.45
N PRO A 160 -4.26 -21.37 -8.33
CA PRO A 160 -4.82 -20.03 -8.43
C PRO A 160 -5.38 -19.55 -7.09
N ASN A 161 -5.05 -18.32 -6.71
CA ASN A 161 -5.54 -17.72 -5.49
C ASN A 161 -7.01 -17.31 -5.62
N LYS A 162 -7.69 -17.15 -4.48
CA LYS A 162 -9.11 -16.77 -4.38
C LYS A 162 -9.29 -15.73 -3.27
N PRO A 163 -10.26 -14.81 -3.37
CA PRO A 163 -10.56 -13.87 -2.31
C PRO A 163 -10.82 -14.53 -0.95
N SER A 164 -11.47 -15.70 -0.93
CA SER A 164 -11.72 -16.47 0.30
C SER A 164 -10.46 -16.97 1.00
N TYR A 165 -9.32 -17.01 0.32
CA TYR A 165 -8.06 -17.43 0.94
C TYR A 165 -7.40 -16.33 1.81
N VAL A 166 -7.99 -15.14 1.86
CA VAL A 166 -7.53 -14.09 2.78
C VAL A 166 -7.49 -14.55 4.25
N GLU A 167 -8.35 -15.49 4.64
CA GLU A 167 -8.35 -16.07 5.98
C GLU A 167 -7.02 -16.73 6.37
N TYR A 168 -6.31 -17.32 5.40
CA TYR A 168 -5.00 -17.96 5.62
C TYR A 168 -3.88 -16.94 5.77
N THR A 169 -4.05 -15.75 5.19
CA THR A 169 -3.14 -14.63 5.39
C THR A 169 -3.33 -14.00 6.77
N ALA A 170 -4.58 -13.99 7.27
CA ALA A 170 -4.95 -13.36 8.54
C ALA A 170 -4.65 -14.20 9.80
N ARG A 171 -4.42 -15.50 9.65
CA ARG A 171 -4.08 -16.45 10.75
C ARG A 171 -2.63 -16.36 11.16
#